data_bac36222fecb2464b5041ad8ab508ed4
#
_entry.id   bac36222fecb2464b5041ad8ab508ed4
#
_cell.length_a   1.000
_cell.length_b   1.000
_cell.length_c   1.000
_cell.angle_alpha   90.00
_cell.angle_beta   90.00
_cell.angle_gamma   90.00
#
_symmetry.space_group_name_H-M   'P 1'
#
loop_
_entity.id
_entity.type
_entity.pdbx_description
1 polymer ?
#
loop_
_entity_poly.entity_id
_entity_poly.type
_entity_poly.pdbx_seq_one_letter_code
_entity_poly.pdbx_strand_id
1 'polypeptide(L)'
;NATVKLDERVGEFVSNGTETKVEFPVNQYICFMDRFKWFMDQGDIELSSDRVAAAASEDLQLSGSNFVSIRPDQDSLSFMAPKARYDLKKHLITANEVQYIQVADALVTPDSMRVRIRKNAEMDPLTNAVITANYVTKYHRIYNATVDIKAKRNYSATGEYDYVDEDKKPFKVRMESVNVDTAYQTYARGKILEDEGFQLSPAFDYFGELLLQGNSKELTFTGSTRIMHDCPGLSKNWMRFSG
;
A
#
# COMPACT_ATOMS: atom_id res chain seq x y z
N ASN A 1 30.36 -17.75 7.99
CA ASN A 1 31.65 -17.05 8.14
C ASN A 1 31.43 -15.72 8.86
N ALA A 2 32.40 -15.37 9.74
CA ALA A 2 32.40 -14.10 10.44
C ALA A 2 33.76 -13.44 10.32
N THR A 3 33.80 -12.16 9.99
CA THR A 3 35.02 -11.35 9.93
C THR A 3 34.78 -10.08 10.72
N VAL A 4 35.65 -9.80 11.70
CA VAL A 4 35.56 -8.59 12.52
C VAL A 4 36.84 -7.78 12.32
N LYS A 5 36.71 -6.58 11.79
CA LYS A 5 37.79 -5.62 11.58
C LYS A 5 37.70 -4.57 12.68
N LEU A 6 38.49 -4.73 13.72
CA LEU A 6 38.47 -3.86 14.88
C LEU A 6 38.94 -2.43 14.56
N ASP A 7 39.89 -2.30 13.65
CA ASP A 7 40.42 -1.00 13.21
C ASP A 7 39.38 -0.18 12.45
N GLU A 8 38.56 -0.85 11.61
CA GLU A 8 37.46 -0.24 10.88
C GLU A 8 36.16 -0.19 11.68
N ARG A 9 36.10 -0.86 12.84
CA ARG A 9 34.94 -1.07 13.68
C ARG A 9 33.72 -1.62 12.92
N VAL A 10 33.99 -2.59 12.06
CA VAL A 10 32.98 -3.28 11.25
C VAL A 10 33.04 -4.77 11.47
N GLY A 11 31.88 -5.38 11.69
CA GLY A 11 31.69 -6.83 11.72
C GLY A 11 30.89 -7.28 10.49
N GLU A 12 31.41 -8.26 9.76
CA GLU A 12 30.71 -8.88 8.62
C GLU A 12 30.42 -10.35 8.93
N PHE A 13 29.17 -10.75 8.73
CA PHE A 13 28.69 -12.09 8.98
C PHE A 13 27.95 -12.60 7.76
N VAL A 14 28.31 -13.78 7.29
CA VAL A 14 27.67 -14.45 6.15
C VAL A 14 27.19 -15.82 6.58
N SER A 15 25.94 -16.12 6.33
CA SER A 15 25.33 -17.43 6.61
C SER A 15 26.00 -18.55 5.80
N ASN A 16 26.11 -19.73 6.39
CA ASN A 16 26.73 -20.92 5.75
C ASN A 16 25.70 -21.78 5.00
N GLY A 17 24.83 -21.18 4.21
CA GLY A 17 23.94 -21.87 3.28
C GLY A 17 22.56 -22.29 3.82
N THR A 18 22.28 -22.07 5.11
CA THR A 18 20.94 -22.22 5.69
C THR A 18 20.35 -20.86 6.01
N GLU A 19 19.04 -20.76 6.01
CA GLU A 19 18.35 -19.52 6.40
C GLU A 19 18.70 -19.13 7.83
N THR A 20 19.25 -17.94 8.01
CA THR A 20 19.47 -17.39 9.35
C THR A 20 18.29 -16.55 9.75
N LYS A 21 17.51 -17.05 10.69
CA LYS A 21 16.41 -16.30 11.31
C LYS A 21 16.99 -15.18 12.15
N VAL A 22 16.54 -13.97 11.87
CA VAL A 22 16.86 -12.78 12.66
C VAL A 22 15.62 -12.31 13.37
N GLU A 23 15.73 -12.12 14.66
CA GLU A 23 14.64 -11.63 15.51
C GLU A 23 14.92 -10.20 15.95
N PHE A 24 13.91 -9.35 15.84
CA PHE A 24 13.88 -7.99 16.38
C PHE A 24 12.84 -7.94 17.52
N PRO A 25 13.20 -8.34 18.74
CA PRO A 25 12.24 -8.49 19.84
C PRO A 25 11.50 -7.21 20.17
N VAL A 26 12.18 -6.06 20.13
CA VAL A 26 11.59 -4.75 20.42
C VAL A 26 10.61 -4.31 19.31
N ASN A 27 10.90 -4.68 18.07
CA ASN A 27 10.06 -4.38 16.92
C ASN A 27 9.00 -5.46 16.69
N GLN A 28 9.07 -6.59 17.39
CA GLN A 28 8.19 -7.75 17.20
C GLN A 28 8.12 -8.23 15.75
N TYR A 29 9.28 -8.27 15.08
CA TYR A 29 9.46 -8.76 13.72
C TYR A 29 10.55 -9.81 13.64
N ILE A 30 10.41 -10.70 12.68
CA ILE A 30 11.44 -11.65 12.26
C ILE A 30 11.71 -11.49 10.76
N CYS A 31 12.91 -11.80 10.34
CA CYS A 31 13.25 -11.96 8.93
C CYS A 31 14.32 -13.04 8.74
N PHE A 32 14.59 -13.41 7.48
CA PHE A 32 15.58 -14.42 7.12
C PHE A 32 16.60 -13.78 6.18
N MET A 33 17.80 -13.49 6.68
CA MET A 33 18.84 -12.80 5.91
C MET A 33 20.12 -13.63 5.87
N ASP A 34 20.90 -13.41 4.81
CA ASP A 34 22.12 -14.19 4.57
C ASP A 34 23.38 -13.43 4.94
N ARG A 35 23.33 -12.10 4.90
CA ARG A 35 24.48 -11.23 5.16
C ARG A 35 24.12 -10.14 6.13
N PHE A 36 25.05 -9.87 7.06
CA PHE A 36 24.93 -8.85 8.10
C PHE A 36 26.22 -8.05 8.13
N LYS A 37 26.09 -6.73 8.15
CA LYS A 37 27.19 -5.82 8.32
C LYS A 37 26.90 -4.87 9.48
N TRP A 38 27.65 -5.02 10.56
CA TRP A 38 27.50 -4.23 11.76
C TRP A 38 28.49 -3.08 11.79
N PHE A 39 27.99 -1.86 11.82
CA PHE A 39 28.76 -0.63 11.99
C PHE A 39 28.76 -0.23 13.46
N MET A 40 29.81 -0.59 14.19
CA MET A 40 29.87 -0.49 15.65
C MET A 40 29.76 0.96 16.13
N ASP A 41 30.42 1.92 15.45
CA ASP A 41 30.42 3.32 15.83
C ASP A 41 29.06 4.01 15.60
N GLN A 42 28.39 3.62 14.54
CA GLN A 42 27.09 4.16 14.17
C GLN A 42 25.97 3.53 15.00
N GLY A 43 26.17 2.29 15.44
CA GLY A 43 25.14 1.49 16.09
C GLY A 43 24.08 1.00 15.10
N ASP A 44 24.50 0.67 13.87
CA ASP A 44 23.63 0.23 12.80
C ASP A 44 24.02 -1.17 12.32
N ILE A 45 23.03 -1.93 11.89
CA ILE A 45 23.21 -3.22 11.23
C ILE A 45 22.55 -3.13 9.85
N GLU A 46 23.31 -3.36 8.81
CA GLU A 46 22.80 -3.60 7.47
C GLU A 46 22.58 -5.09 7.25
N LEU A 47 21.44 -5.43 6.68
CA LEU A 47 21.02 -6.79 6.39
C LEU A 47 20.73 -6.89 4.89
N SER A 48 21.16 -7.99 4.26
CA SER A 48 20.87 -8.23 2.85
C SER A 48 20.65 -9.71 2.55
N SER A 49 19.82 -9.98 1.53
CA SER A 49 19.59 -11.29 0.96
C SER A 49 19.43 -11.17 -0.55
N ASP A 50 20.16 -12.00 -1.30
CA ASP A 50 20.09 -12.05 -2.76
C ASP A 50 19.06 -13.08 -3.27
N ARG A 51 18.20 -13.58 -2.40
CA ARG A 51 17.22 -14.63 -2.74
C ARG A 51 16.14 -14.09 -3.65
N VAL A 52 15.70 -14.93 -4.57
CA VAL A 52 14.52 -14.71 -5.38
C VAL A 52 13.42 -15.61 -4.83
N ALA A 53 12.35 -15.02 -4.30
CA ALA A 53 11.18 -15.78 -3.88
C ALA A 53 10.24 -16.02 -5.06
N ALA A 54 9.49 -17.11 -5.02
CA ALA A 54 8.39 -17.33 -5.94
C ALA A 54 7.35 -16.21 -5.74
N ALA A 55 7.06 -15.47 -6.80
CA ALA A 55 6.15 -14.34 -6.75
C ALA A 55 4.71 -14.77 -6.45
N ALA A 56 3.97 -13.92 -5.76
CA ALA A 56 2.53 -14.10 -5.57
C ALA A 56 1.72 -13.88 -6.87
N SER A 57 2.35 -13.35 -7.91
CA SER A 57 1.79 -13.22 -9.27
C SER A 57 2.90 -13.46 -10.29
N GLU A 58 2.54 -14.03 -11.46
CA GLU A 58 3.47 -14.35 -12.54
C GLU A 58 4.25 -13.15 -13.09
N ASP A 59 3.78 -11.93 -12.85
CA ASP A 59 4.35 -10.69 -13.39
C ASP A 59 5.42 -10.03 -12.49
N LEU A 60 5.60 -10.48 -11.23
CA LEU A 60 6.47 -9.82 -10.26
C LEU A 60 7.42 -10.82 -9.59
N GLN A 61 8.70 -10.78 -9.93
CA GLN A 61 9.74 -11.50 -9.20
C GLN A 61 10.10 -10.73 -7.93
N LEU A 62 9.66 -11.23 -6.77
CA LEU A 62 10.07 -10.68 -5.49
C LEU A 62 11.46 -11.18 -5.14
N SER A 63 12.35 -10.28 -4.78
CA SER A 63 13.68 -10.59 -4.30
C SER A 63 13.82 -10.25 -2.82
N GLY A 64 14.69 -10.97 -2.13
CA GLY A 64 15.03 -10.71 -0.75
C GLY A 64 14.34 -11.63 0.24
N SER A 65 14.27 -11.18 1.47
CA SER A 65 13.77 -11.92 2.61
C SER A 65 12.38 -11.47 3.03
N ASN A 66 11.62 -12.41 3.55
CA ASN A 66 10.31 -12.14 4.13
C ASN A 66 10.47 -11.55 5.53
N PHE A 67 9.95 -10.34 5.74
CA PHE A 67 9.76 -9.73 7.05
C PHE A 67 8.39 -10.10 7.56
N VAL A 68 8.30 -10.70 8.73
CA VAL A 68 7.04 -11.19 9.31
C VAL A 68 6.86 -10.60 10.70
N SER A 69 5.71 -10.00 10.95
CA SER A 69 5.31 -9.57 12.29
C SER A 69 5.00 -10.78 13.16
N ILE A 70 5.55 -10.79 14.37
CA ILE A 70 5.21 -11.79 15.40
C ILE A 70 4.22 -11.23 16.43
N ARG A 71 3.74 -10.01 16.22
CA ARG A 71 2.71 -9.40 17.05
C ARG A 71 1.36 -10.09 16.77
N PRO A 72 0.66 -10.62 17.79
CA PRO A 72 -0.50 -11.48 17.58
C PRO A 72 -1.66 -10.80 16.85
N ASP A 73 -1.91 -9.51 17.10
CA ASP A 73 -3.00 -8.74 16.50
C ASP A 73 -2.74 -8.28 15.06
N GLN A 74 -1.55 -8.53 14.52
CA GLN A 74 -1.19 -8.23 13.14
C GLN A 74 -1.36 -9.41 12.17
N ASP A 75 -1.80 -10.58 12.64
CA ASP A 75 -2.11 -11.76 11.83
C ASP A 75 -0.96 -12.15 10.87
N SER A 76 0.28 -12.12 11.39
CA SER A 76 1.50 -12.39 10.61
C SER A 76 1.64 -11.50 9.37
N LEU A 77 1.35 -10.20 9.50
CA LEU A 77 1.63 -9.22 8.46
C LEU A 77 3.04 -9.38 7.93
N SER A 78 3.20 -9.50 6.62
CA SER A 78 4.49 -9.79 6.01
C SER A 78 4.69 -9.05 4.69
N PHE A 79 5.97 -8.81 4.36
CA PHE A 79 6.38 -8.25 3.08
C PHE A 79 7.83 -8.67 2.76
N MET A 80 8.20 -8.57 1.49
CA MET A 80 9.54 -8.93 1.01
C MET A 80 10.43 -7.69 0.88
N ALA A 81 11.68 -7.82 1.33
CA ALA A 81 12.72 -6.81 1.12
C ALA A 81 14.09 -7.46 0.94
N PRO A 82 14.87 -7.10 -0.09
CA PRO A 82 16.22 -7.62 -0.28
C PRO A 82 17.24 -6.99 0.67
N LYS A 83 16.97 -5.79 1.16
CA LYS A 83 17.86 -5.02 2.03
C LYS A 83 17.10 -4.39 3.18
N ALA A 84 17.74 -4.34 4.34
CA ALA A 84 17.26 -3.59 5.48
C ALA A 84 18.40 -2.98 6.28
N ARG A 85 18.09 -1.92 7.03
CA ARG A 85 18.97 -1.30 8.02
C ARG A 85 18.25 -1.25 9.36
N TYR A 86 18.91 -1.70 10.39
CA TYR A 86 18.44 -1.64 11.77
C TYR A 86 19.24 -0.65 12.58
N ASP A 87 18.61 0.43 13.03
CA ASP A 87 19.17 1.41 13.97
C ASP A 87 18.98 0.87 15.39
N LEU A 88 20.08 0.44 16.03
CA LEU A 88 20.08 -0.13 17.36
C LEU A 88 19.67 0.87 18.45
N LYS A 89 19.93 2.17 18.24
CA LYS A 89 19.62 3.22 19.22
C LYS A 89 18.14 3.60 19.18
N LYS A 90 17.58 3.67 17.99
CA LYS A 90 16.17 4.06 17.78
C LYS A 90 15.24 2.85 17.76
N HIS A 91 15.78 1.64 17.68
CA HIS A 91 15.02 0.42 17.41
C HIS A 91 14.14 0.55 16.18
N LEU A 92 14.72 1.04 15.09
CA LEU A 92 14.02 1.30 13.83
C LEU A 92 14.56 0.36 12.75
N ILE A 93 13.67 -0.46 12.19
CA ILE A 93 13.94 -1.22 10.97
C ILE A 93 13.55 -0.35 9.79
N THR A 94 14.45 -0.19 8.83
CA THR A 94 14.17 0.43 7.53
C THR A 94 14.42 -0.62 6.46
N ALA A 95 13.37 -1.20 5.93
CA ALA A 95 13.41 -2.12 4.80
C ALA A 95 13.40 -1.33 3.49
N ASN A 96 14.25 -1.70 2.55
CA ASN A 96 14.42 -1.02 1.27
C ASN A 96 14.12 -1.98 0.10
N GLU A 97 13.79 -1.40 -1.05
CA GLU A 97 13.44 -2.12 -2.27
C GLU A 97 12.17 -2.99 -2.10
N VAL A 98 11.26 -2.56 -1.23
CA VAL A 98 9.95 -3.20 -1.04
C VAL A 98 9.06 -2.85 -2.23
N GLN A 99 8.77 -3.83 -3.07
CA GLN A 99 7.97 -3.62 -4.27
C GLN A 99 6.49 -3.40 -3.92
N TYR A 100 5.94 -4.23 -3.04
CA TYR A 100 4.59 -4.07 -2.52
C TYR A 100 4.41 -4.78 -1.18
N ILE A 101 3.34 -4.43 -0.49
CA ILE A 101 2.82 -5.13 0.68
C ILE A 101 1.43 -5.62 0.32
N GLN A 102 1.17 -6.91 0.46
CA GLN A 102 -0.17 -7.46 0.31
C GLN A 102 -0.94 -7.32 1.62
N VAL A 103 -2.04 -6.59 1.60
CA VAL A 103 -2.92 -6.40 2.75
C VAL A 103 -4.36 -6.67 2.34
N ALA A 104 -5.00 -7.62 3.00
CA ALA A 104 -6.31 -8.14 2.60
C ALA A 104 -6.29 -8.59 1.13
N ASP A 105 -7.12 -8.01 0.28
CA ASP A 105 -7.14 -8.25 -1.16
C ASP A 105 -6.34 -7.23 -1.97
N ALA A 106 -5.73 -6.23 -1.33
CA ALA A 106 -5.01 -5.15 -2.00
C ALA A 106 -3.50 -5.38 -2.07
N LEU A 107 -2.87 -4.78 -3.09
CA LEU A 107 -1.43 -4.56 -3.16
C LEU A 107 -1.14 -3.08 -2.90
N VAL A 108 -0.37 -2.81 -1.87
CA VAL A 108 0.09 -1.46 -1.52
C VAL A 108 1.54 -1.30 -1.94
N THR A 109 1.80 -0.44 -2.92
CA THR A 109 3.13 -0.14 -3.44
C THR A 109 3.63 1.15 -2.81
N PRO A 110 4.68 1.12 -1.97
CA PRO A 110 5.27 2.32 -1.41
C PRO A 110 5.99 3.15 -2.49
N ASP A 111 5.79 4.47 -2.51
CA ASP A 111 6.44 5.37 -3.48
C ASP A 111 7.97 5.28 -3.45
N SER A 112 8.55 5.30 -2.25
CA SER A 112 10.01 5.24 -2.05
C SER A 112 10.56 3.82 -2.02
N MET A 113 9.74 2.79 -2.29
CA MET A 113 10.06 1.37 -2.07
C MET A 113 10.64 1.10 -0.68
N ARG A 114 10.22 1.87 0.32
CA ARG A 114 10.75 1.83 1.68
C ARG A 114 9.64 1.65 2.70
N VAL A 115 9.91 0.75 3.66
CA VAL A 115 9.03 0.48 4.80
C VAL A 115 9.81 0.68 6.09
N ARG A 116 9.22 1.39 7.04
CA ARG A 116 9.80 1.63 8.36
C ARG A 116 8.96 0.96 9.43
N ILE A 117 9.62 0.20 10.30
CA ILE A 117 8.98 -0.51 11.41
C ILE A 117 9.59 -0.02 12.71
N ARG A 118 8.77 0.54 13.55
CA ARG A 118 9.10 1.01 14.90
C ARG A 118 8.95 -0.10 15.93
N LYS A 119 9.12 0.24 17.20
CA LYS A 119 8.83 -0.65 18.32
C LYS A 119 7.39 -1.16 18.24
N ASN A 120 7.13 -2.35 18.83
CA ASN A 120 5.80 -2.95 18.87
C ASN A 120 5.15 -3.16 17.51
N ALA A 121 5.94 -3.47 16.49
CA ALA A 121 5.49 -3.72 15.12
C ALA A 121 4.70 -2.56 14.47
N GLU A 122 4.85 -1.33 14.96
CA GLU A 122 4.24 -0.17 14.33
C GLU A 122 4.93 0.15 13.01
N MET A 123 4.17 0.17 11.92
CA MET A 123 4.63 0.58 10.62
C MET A 123 4.34 2.07 10.42
N ASP A 124 5.33 2.83 9.95
CA ASP A 124 5.09 4.23 9.57
C ASP A 124 4.07 4.29 8.42
N PRO A 125 3.14 5.25 8.41
CA PRO A 125 2.24 5.42 7.29
C PRO A 125 2.99 5.59 5.97
N LEU A 126 2.51 4.92 4.93
CA LEU A 126 3.07 5.01 3.58
C LEU A 126 2.43 6.20 2.86
N THR A 127 3.22 7.21 2.56
CA THR A 127 2.76 8.41 1.82
C THR A 127 3.04 8.26 0.33
N ASN A 128 2.22 8.90 -0.51
CA ASN A 128 2.28 8.82 -1.98
C ASN A 128 2.25 7.38 -2.51
N ALA A 129 1.69 6.47 -1.74
CA ALA A 129 1.58 5.07 -2.13
C ALA A 129 0.53 4.87 -3.23
N VAL A 130 0.63 3.72 -3.89
CA VAL A 130 -0.38 3.26 -4.84
C VAL A 130 -1.05 2.02 -4.27
N ILE A 131 -2.38 2.03 -4.25
CA ILE A 131 -3.21 0.90 -3.86
C ILE A 131 -3.81 0.29 -5.12
N THR A 132 -3.47 -0.95 -5.45
CA THR A 132 -4.21 -1.75 -6.42
C THR A 132 -5.26 -2.51 -5.65
N ALA A 133 -6.51 -2.08 -5.74
CA ALA A 133 -7.61 -2.71 -5.05
C ALA A 133 -7.93 -4.04 -5.73
N ASN A 134 -7.86 -5.13 -4.95
CA ASN A 134 -7.95 -6.52 -5.37
C ASN A 134 -6.82 -6.97 -6.34
N TYR A 135 -5.87 -7.74 -5.81
CA TYR A 135 -4.68 -8.19 -6.54
C TYR A 135 -5.00 -9.16 -7.71
N VAL A 136 -6.20 -9.75 -7.73
CA VAL A 136 -6.64 -10.65 -8.79
C VAL A 136 -7.26 -9.86 -9.94
N THR A 137 -8.26 -9.03 -9.65
CA THR A 137 -9.03 -8.31 -10.68
C THR A 137 -8.30 -7.08 -11.18
N LYS A 138 -7.56 -6.38 -10.31
CA LYS A 138 -6.78 -5.16 -10.61
C LYS A 138 -7.61 -4.05 -11.30
N TYR A 139 -8.92 -4.01 -11.06
CA TYR A 139 -9.81 -3.06 -11.74
C TYR A 139 -9.54 -1.62 -11.35
N HIS A 140 -9.18 -1.38 -10.09
CA HIS A 140 -9.06 -0.04 -9.54
C HIS A 140 -7.68 0.23 -8.98
N ARG A 141 -7.19 1.42 -9.27
CA ARG A 141 -5.92 1.94 -8.78
C ARG A 141 -6.15 3.28 -8.10
N ILE A 142 -5.83 3.36 -6.81
CA ILE A 142 -5.87 4.59 -6.02
C ILE A 142 -4.43 5.04 -5.84
N TYR A 143 -4.12 6.27 -6.16
CA TYR A 143 -2.76 6.83 -6.14
C TYR A 143 -2.68 8.04 -5.21
N ASN A 144 -1.48 8.59 -5.02
CA ASN A 144 -1.19 9.64 -4.03
C ASN A 144 -1.76 9.28 -2.65
N ALA A 145 -1.77 7.98 -2.33
CA ALA A 145 -2.43 7.48 -1.14
C ALA A 145 -1.55 7.64 0.10
N THR A 146 -2.20 8.00 1.20
CA THR A 146 -1.62 7.84 2.55
C THR A 146 -2.26 6.61 3.16
N VAL A 147 -1.43 5.57 3.42
CA VAL A 147 -1.89 4.25 3.85
C VAL A 147 -1.36 3.94 5.24
N ASP A 148 -2.25 3.59 6.15
CA ASP A 148 -1.95 3.11 7.50
C ASP A 148 -2.27 1.60 7.57
N ILE A 149 -1.22 0.76 7.58
CA ILE A 149 -1.34 -0.69 7.63
C ILE A 149 -1.28 -1.15 9.08
N LYS A 150 -2.37 -1.71 9.58
CA LYS A 150 -2.52 -2.15 10.98
C LYS A 150 -2.28 -3.64 11.18
N ALA A 151 -2.68 -4.46 10.21
CA ALA A 151 -2.56 -5.91 10.25
C ALA A 151 -2.63 -6.48 8.81
N LYS A 152 -2.35 -7.75 8.64
CA LYS A 152 -2.40 -8.46 7.34
C LYS A 152 -3.75 -8.30 6.61
N ARG A 153 -4.84 -8.11 7.35
CA ARG A 153 -6.21 -7.99 6.81
C ARG A 153 -6.88 -6.68 7.16
N ASN A 154 -6.10 -5.71 7.63
CA ASN A 154 -6.66 -4.43 8.08
C ASN A 154 -5.72 -3.27 7.71
N TYR A 155 -6.24 -2.35 6.93
CA TYR A 155 -5.61 -1.07 6.64
C TYR A 155 -6.67 0.01 6.43
N SER A 156 -6.27 1.24 6.56
CA SER A 156 -7.07 2.40 6.19
C SER A 156 -6.24 3.35 5.34
N ALA A 157 -6.87 4.05 4.42
CA ALA A 157 -6.18 5.01 3.57
C ALA A 157 -7.09 6.14 3.10
N THR A 158 -6.45 7.17 2.56
CA THR A 158 -7.05 8.20 1.71
C THR A 158 -6.22 8.30 0.44
N GLY A 159 -6.79 8.79 -0.67
CA GLY A 159 -6.02 8.90 -1.91
C GLY A 159 -6.82 9.53 -3.03
N GLU A 160 -6.36 9.38 -4.25
CA GLU A 160 -6.98 9.91 -5.47
C GLU A 160 -7.30 8.78 -6.44
N TYR A 161 -8.41 8.91 -7.14
CA TYR A 161 -8.87 7.96 -8.15
C TYR A 161 -9.28 8.72 -9.41
N ASP A 162 -8.92 8.22 -10.59
CA ASP A 162 -9.35 8.78 -11.85
C ASP A 162 -10.57 8.01 -12.37
N TYR A 163 -11.74 8.67 -12.33
CA TYR A 163 -12.89 8.22 -13.07
C TYR A 163 -12.73 8.64 -14.53
N VAL A 164 -12.94 7.73 -15.45
CA VAL A 164 -12.83 7.98 -16.88
C VAL A 164 -14.20 7.74 -17.51
N ASP A 165 -14.77 8.77 -18.11
CA ASP A 165 -16.06 8.69 -18.79
C ASP A 165 -15.96 7.95 -20.16
N GLU A 166 -17.08 7.84 -20.87
CA GLU A 166 -17.16 7.17 -22.18
C GLU A 166 -16.36 7.89 -23.28
N ASP A 167 -16.15 9.20 -23.17
CA ASP A 167 -15.31 10.01 -24.06
C ASP A 167 -13.84 9.98 -23.68
N LYS A 168 -13.46 9.14 -22.70
CA LYS A 168 -12.10 9.01 -22.14
C LYS A 168 -11.60 10.27 -21.45
N LYS A 169 -12.49 11.11 -20.96
CA LYS A 169 -12.15 12.27 -20.15
C LYS A 169 -11.95 11.83 -18.70
N PRO A 170 -10.78 12.08 -18.12
CA PRO A 170 -10.52 11.73 -16.71
C PRO A 170 -11.10 12.81 -15.80
N PHE A 171 -11.72 12.36 -14.70
CA PHE A 171 -12.14 13.19 -13.58
C PHE A 171 -11.46 12.66 -12.31
N LYS A 172 -10.71 13.53 -11.66
CA LYS A 172 -10.05 13.17 -10.40
C LYS A 172 -11.07 13.20 -9.26
N VAL A 173 -11.19 12.09 -8.55
CA VAL A 173 -12.03 11.95 -7.36
C VAL A 173 -11.15 11.68 -6.15
N ARG A 174 -11.34 12.48 -5.10
CA ARG A 174 -10.69 12.25 -3.82
C ARG A 174 -11.42 11.13 -3.07
N MET A 175 -10.71 10.05 -2.81
CA MET A 175 -11.18 8.98 -1.93
C MET A 175 -10.91 9.37 -0.48
N GLU A 176 -11.95 9.78 0.23
CA GLU A 176 -11.86 10.23 1.62
C GLU A 176 -11.62 9.07 2.58
N SER A 177 -12.06 7.87 2.20
CA SER A 177 -11.82 6.66 2.97
C SER A 177 -11.61 5.45 2.05
N VAL A 178 -10.55 4.71 2.31
CA VAL A 178 -10.29 3.38 1.76
C VAL A 178 -10.14 2.44 2.94
N ASN A 179 -10.92 1.38 2.98
CA ASN A 179 -10.95 0.44 4.10
C ASN A 179 -11.20 -0.99 3.60
N VAL A 180 -11.21 -1.92 4.54
CA VAL A 180 -11.49 -3.34 4.32
C VAL A 180 -12.81 -3.70 4.98
N ASP A 181 -13.67 -4.42 4.29
CA ASP A 181 -14.93 -4.92 4.84
C ASP A 181 -14.78 -6.22 5.65
N THR A 182 -15.86 -6.76 6.14
CA THR A 182 -15.87 -8.00 6.93
C THR A 182 -15.50 -9.26 6.11
N ALA A 183 -15.56 -9.18 4.78
CA ALA A 183 -15.12 -10.23 3.86
C ALA A 183 -13.66 -10.04 3.41
N TYR A 184 -12.95 -9.10 4.03
CA TYR A 184 -11.59 -8.70 3.68
C TYR A 184 -11.45 -8.16 2.25
N GLN A 185 -12.51 -7.51 1.74
CA GLN A 185 -12.48 -6.84 0.44
C GLN A 185 -12.27 -5.34 0.61
N THR A 186 -11.42 -4.78 -0.22
CA THR A 186 -11.15 -3.34 -0.26
C THR A 186 -12.35 -2.60 -0.84
N TYR A 187 -12.79 -1.57 -0.14
CA TYR A 187 -13.74 -0.59 -0.65
C TYR A 187 -13.26 0.83 -0.39
N ALA A 188 -13.67 1.76 -1.24
CA ALA A 188 -13.35 3.16 -1.08
C ALA A 188 -14.57 4.04 -1.31
N ARG A 189 -14.63 5.15 -0.58
CA ARG A 189 -15.68 6.17 -0.72
C ARG A 189 -15.05 7.50 -1.06
N GLY A 190 -15.58 8.14 -2.08
CA GLY A 190 -15.27 9.48 -2.49
C GLY A 190 -16.51 10.36 -2.47
N LYS A 191 -16.31 11.65 -2.28
CA LYS A 191 -17.36 12.65 -2.36
C LYS A 191 -17.04 13.62 -3.48
N ILE A 192 -18.02 13.87 -4.34
CA ILE A 192 -17.95 14.77 -5.47
C ILE A 192 -18.86 15.96 -5.18
N LEU A 193 -18.29 17.17 -5.16
CA LEU A 193 -19.03 18.40 -4.88
C LEU A 193 -19.66 18.96 -6.16
N GLU A 194 -20.74 19.73 -5.99
CA GLU A 194 -21.48 20.31 -7.13
C GLU A 194 -20.63 21.26 -7.98
N ASP A 195 -19.69 21.96 -7.37
CA ASP A 195 -18.82 22.94 -8.01
C ASP A 195 -17.56 22.33 -8.68
N GLU A 196 -17.33 21.01 -8.54
CA GLU A 196 -16.20 20.32 -9.16
C GLU A 196 -16.40 20.04 -10.67
N GLY A 197 -17.60 20.21 -11.19
CA GLY A 197 -17.90 20.02 -12.60
C GLY A 197 -17.71 18.58 -13.08
N PHE A 198 -17.97 17.63 -12.20
CA PHE A 198 -17.86 16.20 -12.50
C PHE A 198 -19.00 15.74 -13.43
N GLN A 199 -18.67 14.90 -14.39
CA GLN A 199 -19.61 14.33 -15.34
C GLN A 199 -19.57 12.80 -15.30
N LEU A 200 -20.76 12.18 -15.17
CA LEU A 200 -20.91 10.73 -15.37
C LEU A 200 -20.72 10.34 -16.84
N SER A 201 -21.17 11.22 -17.73
CA SER A 201 -20.98 11.16 -19.18
C SER A 201 -21.09 12.58 -19.74
N PRO A 202 -20.77 12.82 -21.02
CA PRO A 202 -20.90 14.16 -21.63
C PRO A 202 -22.29 14.76 -21.50
N ALA A 203 -23.34 13.94 -21.36
CA ALA A 203 -24.71 14.38 -21.23
C ALA A 203 -25.20 14.53 -19.78
N PHE A 204 -24.41 14.11 -18.77
CA PHE A 204 -24.87 14.07 -17.40
C PHE A 204 -23.82 14.62 -16.42
N ASP A 205 -24.12 15.80 -15.85
CA ASP A 205 -23.40 16.28 -14.68
C ASP A 205 -23.84 15.50 -13.43
N TYR A 206 -22.96 15.40 -12.47
CA TYR A 206 -23.21 14.67 -11.23
C TYR A 206 -22.51 15.31 -10.04
N PHE A 207 -23.16 15.23 -8.88
CA PHE A 207 -22.52 15.40 -7.57
C PHE A 207 -23.11 14.41 -6.56
N GLY A 208 -22.31 14.02 -5.57
CA GLY A 208 -22.73 13.04 -4.56
C GLY A 208 -21.60 12.13 -4.11
N GLU A 209 -21.98 10.93 -3.67
CA GLU A 209 -21.04 9.92 -3.21
C GLU A 209 -20.69 8.94 -4.35
N LEU A 210 -19.44 8.54 -4.39
CA LEU A 210 -18.91 7.46 -5.21
C LEU A 210 -18.43 6.34 -4.30
N LEU A 211 -18.92 5.12 -4.55
CA LEU A 211 -18.45 3.90 -3.91
C LEU A 211 -17.71 3.03 -4.91
N LEU A 212 -16.48 2.65 -4.57
CA LEU A 212 -15.65 1.70 -5.28
C LEU A 212 -15.55 0.41 -4.44
N GLN A 213 -15.74 -0.73 -5.09
CA GLN A 213 -15.50 -2.06 -4.50
C GLN A 213 -14.40 -2.77 -5.28
N GLY A 214 -13.33 -3.22 -4.61
CA GLY A 214 -12.15 -3.79 -5.27
C GLY A 214 -12.42 -5.01 -6.15
N ASN A 215 -13.44 -5.79 -5.82
CA ASN A 215 -13.84 -6.98 -6.57
C ASN A 215 -14.86 -6.71 -7.70
N SER A 216 -15.39 -5.50 -7.81
CA SER A 216 -16.32 -5.08 -8.88
C SER A 216 -15.65 -4.10 -9.83
N LYS A 217 -15.89 -4.23 -11.12
CA LYS A 217 -15.45 -3.25 -12.12
C LYS A 217 -16.32 -1.99 -12.09
N GLU A 218 -17.60 -2.16 -11.75
CA GLU A 218 -18.59 -1.08 -11.72
C GLU A 218 -18.41 -0.25 -10.44
N LEU A 219 -18.59 1.06 -10.61
CA LEU A 219 -18.67 2.04 -9.51
C LEU A 219 -20.12 2.30 -9.18
N THR A 220 -20.41 2.54 -7.92
CA THR A 220 -21.77 2.91 -7.48
C THR A 220 -21.81 4.40 -7.15
N PHE A 221 -22.80 5.10 -7.69
CA PHE A 221 -23.02 6.52 -7.49
C PHE A 221 -24.33 6.78 -6.76
N THR A 222 -24.32 7.61 -5.73
CA THR A 222 -25.51 8.00 -4.96
C THR A 222 -25.51 9.50 -4.72
N GLY A 223 -26.41 10.22 -5.36
CA GLY A 223 -26.44 11.68 -5.28
C GLY A 223 -27.48 12.31 -6.18
N SER A 224 -27.06 13.26 -6.98
CA SER A 224 -27.92 13.97 -7.95
C SER A 224 -27.22 14.09 -9.28
N THR A 225 -28.03 14.02 -10.34
CA THR A 225 -27.60 14.22 -11.72
C THR A 225 -28.47 15.25 -12.41
N ARG A 226 -27.94 15.92 -13.41
CA ARG A 226 -28.72 16.77 -14.32
C ARG A 226 -28.33 16.51 -15.76
N ILE A 227 -29.34 16.60 -16.66
CA ILE A 227 -29.11 16.41 -18.09
C ILE A 227 -28.55 17.70 -18.66
N MET A 228 -27.47 17.59 -19.43
CA MET A 228 -26.85 18.66 -20.17
C MET A 228 -27.44 18.69 -21.58
N HIS A 229 -28.12 19.78 -21.95
CA HIS A 229 -28.76 19.95 -23.26
C HIS A 229 -28.80 21.42 -23.64
N ASP A 230 -28.95 21.69 -24.92
CA ASP A 230 -29.06 23.06 -25.48
C ASP A 230 -30.50 23.42 -25.91
N CYS A 231 -31.51 22.69 -25.42
CA CYS A 231 -32.89 22.92 -25.76
C CYS A 231 -33.43 24.19 -25.08
N PRO A 232 -33.87 25.20 -25.86
CA PRO A 232 -34.49 26.38 -25.26
C PRO A 232 -35.80 26.04 -24.54
N GLY A 233 -36.00 26.59 -23.36
CA GLY A 233 -37.23 26.40 -22.57
C GLY A 233 -37.27 25.15 -21.68
N LEU A 234 -36.28 24.28 -21.72
CA LEU A 234 -36.16 23.22 -20.75
C LEU A 234 -35.17 23.63 -19.63
N SER A 235 -35.59 23.38 -18.39
CA SER A 235 -34.73 23.64 -17.21
C SER A 235 -33.76 22.49 -16.96
N LYS A 236 -32.50 22.82 -16.63
CA LYS A 236 -31.48 21.86 -16.24
C LYS A 236 -31.55 21.61 -14.73
N ASN A 237 -32.57 20.89 -14.28
CA ASN A 237 -32.79 20.63 -12.86
C ASN A 237 -32.02 19.40 -12.38
N TRP A 238 -31.54 19.46 -11.14
CA TRP A 238 -30.98 18.32 -10.47
C TRP A 238 -32.06 17.28 -10.11
N MET A 239 -31.81 16.04 -10.41
CA MET A 239 -32.66 14.89 -10.12
C MET A 239 -31.90 13.91 -9.25
N ARG A 240 -32.59 13.28 -8.30
CA ARG A 240 -31.99 12.23 -7.46
C ARG A 240 -31.54 11.05 -8.33
N PHE A 241 -30.36 10.56 -8.04
CA PHE A 241 -29.71 9.46 -8.78
C PHE A 241 -29.10 8.44 -7.84
N SER A 242 -29.26 7.16 -8.19
CA SER A 242 -28.57 6.03 -7.54
C SER A 242 -28.38 4.95 -8.60
N GLY A 243 -27.14 4.54 -8.88
CA GLY A 243 -26.80 3.54 -9.89
C GLY A 243 -25.36 3.08 -9.79
#